data_fa7346b3c4f5185b5e4ab9449ae0d5ba
#
_entry.id   fa7346b3c4f5185b5e4ab9449ae0d5ba
#
_cell.length_a   1.000
_cell.length_b   1.000
_cell.length_c   1.000
_cell.angle_alpha   90.00
_cell.angle_beta   90.00
_cell.angle_gamma   90.00
#
_symmetry.space_group_name_H-M   'P 1'
#
loop_
_entity.id
_entity.type
_entity.pdbx_description
1 polymer ?
#
loop_
_entity_poly.entity_id
_entity_poly.type
_entity_poly.pdbx_seq_one_letter_code
_entity_poly.pdbx_strand_id
1 'polypeptide(L)'
;RDIDTLLELFPFMFGYKELDRAMSYIEGQLRLQLLVSECRQAGMSVQAIQNLCKDHDSSFKPYPIKLAYEASPRISVKALRALLKGLYEIILDSRSSKGDIWRFRDLCITYCGYKG
;
A
#
# COMPACT_ATOMS: atom_id res chain seq x y z
N ARG A 1 4.66 16.21 8.51
CA ARG A 1 4.69 15.50 7.23
C ARG A 1 3.87 16.22 6.18
N ASP A 2 4.49 16.57 5.10
CA ASP A 2 3.88 17.31 4.00
C ASP A 2 3.23 16.38 2.96
N ILE A 3 2.48 15.38 3.43
CA ILE A 3 1.77 14.47 2.55
C ILE A 3 0.74 15.24 1.73
N ASP A 4 0.03 16.19 2.35
CA ASP A 4 -0.97 17.00 1.65
C ASP A 4 -0.35 17.80 0.50
N THR A 5 0.80 18.42 0.75
CA THR A 5 1.54 19.15 -0.29
C THR A 5 1.99 18.22 -1.41
N LEU A 6 2.52 17.04 -1.05
CA LEU A 6 2.90 16.03 -2.03
C LEU A 6 1.72 15.60 -2.90
N LEU A 7 0.55 15.39 -2.28
CA LEU A 7 -0.64 14.96 -3.00
C LEU A 7 -1.21 16.06 -3.91
N GLU A 8 -1.09 17.33 -3.51
CA GLU A 8 -1.47 18.46 -4.37
C GLU A 8 -0.59 18.54 -5.61
N LEU A 9 0.69 18.24 -5.46
CA LEU A 9 1.66 18.26 -6.56
C LEU A 9 1.63 16.95 -7.37
N PHE A 10 0.91 15.96 -6.92
CA PHE A 10 0.91 14.62 -7.48
C PHE A 10 0.74 14.60 -9.00
N PRO A 11 -0.23 15.30 -9.61
CA PRO A 11 -0.39 15.26 -11.06
C PRO A 11 0.78 15.87 -11.83
N PHE A 12 1.56 16.73 -11.19
CA PHE A 12 2.69 17.42 -11.79
C PHE A 12 4.03 16.69 -11.59
N MET A 13 4.05 15.75 -10.65
CA MET A 13 5.26 15.02 -10.28
C MET A 13 5.50 13.79 -11.14
N PHE A 14 4.44 13.25 -11.77
CA PHE A 14 4.51 11.95 -12.39
C PHE A 14 4.25 11.99 -13.90
N GLY A 15 5.26 11.66 -14.68
CA GLY A 15 5.07 11.19 -16.04
C GLY A 15 4.58 9.73 -16.02
N TYR A 16 4.48 9.10 -17.18
CA TYR A 16 3.96 7.73 -17.29
C TYR A 16 4.76 6.71 -16.50
N LYS A 17 6.10 6.77 -16.59
CA LYS A 17 6.97 5.81 -15.91
C LYS A 17 6.93 6.00 -14.40
N GLU A 18 6.90 7.24 -13.95
CA GLU A 18 6.86 7.58 -12.53
C GLU A 18 5.54 7.14 -11.92
N LEU A 19 4.44 7.28 -12.66
CA LEU A 19 3.13 6.83 -12.20
C LEU A 19 3.10 5.31 -12.03
N ASP A 20 3.62 4.56 -13.00
CA ASP A 20 3.73 3.10 -12.90
C ASP A 20 4.56 2.67 -11.70
N ARG A 21 5.68 3.34 -11.46
CA ARG A 21 6.52 3.05 -10.29
C ARG A 21 5.80 3.36 -8.99
N ALA A 22 5.08 4.48 -8.94
CA ALA A 22 4.31 4.86 -7.75
C ALA A 22 3.21 3.84 -7.48
N MET A 23 2.49 3.40 -8.50
CA MET A 23 1.45 2.37 -8.36
C MET A 23 2.04 1.05 -7.86
N SER A 24 3.18 0.63 -8.41
CA SER A 24 3.88 -0.59 -7.98
C SER A 24 4.35 -0.47 -6.53
N TYR A 25 4.84 0.69 -6.14
CA TYR A 25 5.29 0.94 -4.77
C TYR A 25 4.11 0.83 -3.79
N ILE A 26 2.99 1.49 -4.10
CA ILE A 26 1.80 1.45 -3.25
C ILE A 26 1.21 0.03 -3.21
N GLU A 27 1.20 -0.68 -4.32
CA GLU A 27 0.77 -2.07 -4.35
C GLU A 27 1.58 -2.93 -3.39
N GLY A 28 2.90 -2.78 -3.43
CA GLY A 28 3.78 -3.49 -2.50
C GLY A 28 3.51 -3.15 -1.04
N GLN A 29 3.28 -1.88 -0.75
CA GLN A 29 2.94 -1.41 0.60
C GLN A 29 1.62 -1.99 1.09
N LEU A 30 0.59 -1.98 0.25
CA LEU A 30 -0.72 -2.52 0.59
C LEU A 30 -0.66 -4.05 0.80
N ARG A 31 0.09 -4.75 -0.04
CA ARG A 31 0.28 -6.21 0.10
C ARG A 31 1.00 -6.55 1.40
N LEU A 32 2.06 -5.81 1.72
CA LEU A 32 2.79 -5.99 2.97
C LEU A 32 1.86 -5.77 4.16
N GLN A 33 1.13 -4.65 4.18
CA GLN A 33 0.22 -4.33 5.28
C GLN A 33 -0.88 -5.40 5.41
N LEU A 34 -1.43 -5.87 4.29
CA LEU A 34 -2.46 -6.89 4.30
C LEU A 34 -1.93 -8.21 4.85
N LEU A 35 -0.77 -8.66 4.38
CA LEU A 35 -0.14 -9.88 4.88
C LEU A 35 0.08 -9.83 6.39
N VAL A 36 0.70 -8.75 6.85
CA VAL A 36 1.04 -8.59 8.27
C VAL A 36 -0.23 -8.50 9.12
N SER A 37 -1.24 -7.76 8.66
CA SER A 37 -2.50 -7.63 9.38
C SER A 37 -3.24 -8.96 9.48
N GLU A 38 -3.28 -9.76 8.42
CA GLU A 38 -3.89 -11.08 8.44
C GLU A 38 -3.14 -12.03 9.37
N CYS A 39 -1.81 -12.02 9.32
CA CYS A 39 -0.99 -12.84 10.21
C CYS A 39 -1.19 -12.45 11.68
N ARG A 40 -1.28 -11.16 11.97
CA ARG A 40 -1.54 -10.70 13.34
C ARG A 40 -2.92 -11.13 13.82
N GLN A 41 -3.94 -11.06 12.97
CA GLN A 41 -5.27 -11.56 13.31
C GLN A 41 -5.26 -13.05 13.61
N ALA A 42 -4.40 -13.81 12.95
CA ALA A 42 -4.21 -15.24 13.20
C ALA A 42 -3.39 -15.52 14.47
N GLY A 43 -2.99 -14.50 15.20
CA GLY A 43 -2.26 -14.65 16.46
C GLY A 43 -0.75 -14.72 16.33
N MET A 44 -0.19 -14.45 15.15
CA MET A 44 1.25 -14.48 14.95
C MET A 44 1.91 -13.24 15.56
N SER A 45 3.07 -13.46 16.21
CA SER A 45 3.92 -12.37 16.68
C SER A 45 4.69 -11.74 15.52
N VAL A 46 5.23 -10.54 15.74
CA VAL A 46 6.05 -9.86 14.73
C VAL A 46 7.26 -10.73 14.34
N GLN A 47 7.88 -11.39 15.31
CA GLN A 47 9.03 -12.27 15.05
C GLN A 47 8.63 -13.47 14.18
N ALA A 48 7.48 -14.06 14.45
CA ALA A 48 6.97 -15.19 13.64
C ALA A 48 6.71 -14.76 12.20
N ILE A 49 6.16 -13.57 11.99
CA ILE A 49 5.90 -13.03 10.66
C ILE A 49 7.23 -12.76 9.92
N GLN A 50 8.19 -12.17 10.62
CA GLN A 50 9.52 -11.92 10.03
C GLN A 50 10.20 -13.23 9.60
N ASN A 51 10.11 -14.26 10.43
CA ASN A 51 10.68 -15.57 10.12
C ASN A 51 9.95 -16.23 8.94
N LEU A 52 8.62 -16.13 8.89
CA LEU A 52 7.83 -16.66 7.79
C LEU A 52 8.26 -16.03 6.45
N CYS A 53 8.40 -14.72 6.42
CA CYS A 53 8.81 -14.01 5.21
C CYS A 53 10.23 -14.40 4.80
N LYS A 54 11.15 -14.52 5.75
CA LYS A 54 12.52 -14.94 5.49
C LYS A 54 12.59 -16.35 4.93
N ASP A 55 11.84 -17.28 5.52
CA ASP A 55 11.86 -18.69 5.14
C ASP A 55 11.28 -18.93 3.73
N HIS A 56 10.43 -18.03 3.25
CA HIS A 56 9.81 -18.11 1.94
C HIS A 56 10.43 -17.16 0.91
N ASP A 57 11.64 -16.65 1.18
CA ASP A 57 12.37 -15.74 0.29
C ASP A 57 11.55 -14.51 -0.13
N SER A 58 10.68 -14.05 0.76
CA SER A 58 9.88 -12.86 0.50
C SER A 58 10.75 -11.61 0.39
N SER A 59 10.37 -10.70 -0.48
CA SER A 59 11.01 -9.40 -0.60
C SER A 59 10.75 -8.50 0.60
N PHE A 60 9.82 -8.85 1.49
CA PHE A 60 9.49 -8.06 2.66
C PHE A 60 10.57 -8.20 3.73
N LYS A 61 11.16 -7.08 4.10
CA LYS A 61 12.27 -7.02 5.05
C LYS A 61 11.76 -6.87 6.50
N PRO A 62 12.58 -7.24 7.50
CA PRO A 62 12.14 -7.25 8.90
C PRO A 62 11.63 -5.91 9.42
N TYR A 63 12.29 -4.80 9.08
CA TYR A 63 11.90 -3.50 9.61
C TYR A 63 10.55 -3.01 9.05
N PRO A 64 10.32 -3.04 7.72
CA PRO A 64 8.99 -2.75 7.19
C PRO A 64 7.88 -3.64 7.76
N ILE A 65 8.16 -4.93 8.01
CA ILE A 65 7.23 -5.84 8.65
C ILE A 65 6.85 -5.34 10.05
N LYS A 66 7.85 -4.92 10.82
CA LYS A 66 7.63 -4.37 12.16
C LYS A 66 6.73 -3.13 12.11
N LEU A 67 6.99 -2.21 11.20
CA LEU A 67 6.19 -1.00 11.03
C LEU A 67 4.74 -1.35 10.63
N ALA A 68 4.56 -2.30 9.73
CA ALA A 68 3.25 -2.75 9.32
C ALA A 68 2.49 -3.42 10.46
N TYR A 69 3.19 -4.18 11.31
CA TYR A 69 2.61 -4.80 12.49
C TYR A 69 2.10 -3.74 13.46
N GLU A 70 2.88 -2.70 13.71
CA GLU A 70 2.49 -1.59 14.59
C GLU A 70 1.30 -0.80 14.02
N ALA A 71 1.21 -0.67 12.70
CA ALA A 71 0.14 0.06 12.03
C ALA A 71 -1.15 -0.76 11.89
N SER A 72 -1.09 -2.08 12.05
CA SER A 72 -2.22 -2.98 11.76
C SER A 72 -3.52 -2.67 12.51
N PRO A 73 -3.53 -2.09 13.74
CA PRO A 73 -4.79 -1.73 14.38
C PRO A 73 -5.51 -0.55 13.72
N ARG A 74 -4.81 0.22 12.88
CA ARG A 74 -5.36 1.46 12.30
C ARG A 74 -6.16 1.24 11.02
N ILE A 75 -5.95 0.10 10.37
CA ILE A 75 -6.62 -0.19 9.11
C ILE A 75 -7.07 -1.65 9.08
N SER A 76 -8.34 -1.87 8.77
CA SER A 76 -8.89 -3.21 8.74
C SER A 76 -8.44 -3.99 7.50
N VAL A 77 -8.41 -5.31 7.61
CA VAL A 77 -8.13 -6.20 6.47
C VAL A 77 -9.14 -5.95 5.35
N LYS A 78 -10.40 -5.72 5.69
CA LYS A 78 -11.45 -5.41 4.70
C LYS A 78 -11.12 -4.15 3.92
N ALA A 79 -10.69 -3.09 4.62
CA ALA A 79 -10.30 -1.83 3.97
C ALA A 79 -9.07 -2.01 3.08
N LEU A 80 -8.08 -2.76 3.54
CA LEU A 80 -6.88 -3.06 2.75
C LEU A 80 -7.22 -3.82 1.46
N ARG A 81 -8.09 -4.81 1.55
CA ARG A 81 -8.55 -5.55 0.37
C ARG A 81 -9.29 -4.65 -0.60
N ALA A 82 -10.13 -3.74 -0.09
CA ALA A 82 -10.84 -2.79 -0.93
C ALA A 82 -9.87 -1.83 -1.64
N LEU A 83 -8.85 -1.35 -0.94
CA LEU A 83 -7.82 -0.48 -1.53
C LEU A 83 -7.03 -1.21 -2.61
N LEU A 84 -6.61 -2.44 -2.37
CA LEU A 84 -5.91 -3.24 -3.37
C LEU A 84 -6.78 -3.50 -4.60
N LYS A 85 -8.04 -3.85 -4.41
CA LYS A 85 -8.96 -4.03 -5.51
C LYS A 85 -9.10 -2.76 -6.33
N GLY A 86 -9.27 -1.62 -5.65
CA GLY A 86 -9.35 -0.32 -6.31
C GLY A 86 -8.10 0.00 -7.10
N LEU A 87 -6.93 -0.29 -6.54
CA LEU A 87 -5.65 -0.07 -7.23
C LEU A 87 -5.54 -0.95 -8.48
N TYR A 88 -5.89 -2.22 -8.39
CA TYR A 88 -5.86 -3.11 -9.56
C TYR A 88 -6.84 -2.66 -10.64
N GLU A 89 -8.01 -2.15 -10.28
CA GLU A 89 -8.95 -1.57 -11.24
C GLU A 89 -8.35 -0.36 -11.96
N ILE A 90 -7.66 0.52 -11.22
CA ILE A 90 -6.97 1.66 -11.81
C ILE A 90 -5.89 1.20 -12.78
N ILE A 91 -5.08 0.22 -12.40
CA ILE A 91 -4.00 -0.32 -13.23
C ILE A 91 -4.56 -0.92 -14.51
N LEU A 92 -5.64 -1.69 -14.43
CA LEU A 92 -6.27 -2.31 -15.58
C LEU A 92 -6.88 -1.28 -16.54
N ASP A 93 -7.43 -0.20 -16.00
CA ASP A 93 -8.06 0.86 -16.78
C ASP A 93 -7.05 1.90 -17.30
N SER A 94 -5.81 1.89 -16.81
CA SER A 94 -4.83 2.97 -17.03
C SER A 94 -4.35 3.13 -18.46
N ARG A 95 -4.78 2.25 -19.36
CA ARG A 95 -4.36 2.29 -20.77
C ARG A 95 -5.15 3.30 -21.60
N SER A 96 -6.20 3.93 -21.05
CA SER A 96 -7.14 4.67 -21.86
C SER A 96 -7.61 6.02 -21.32
N SER A 97 -7.21 6.46 -20.12
CA SER A 97 -7.82 7.64 -19.51
C SER A 97 -6.86 8.44 -18.63
N LYS A 98 -6.85 9.76 -18.85
CA LYS A 98 -6.13 10.71 -17.97
C LYS A 98 -6.73 10.82 -16.57
N GLY A 99 -7.93 10.26 -16.33
CA GLY A 99 -8.59 10.25 -15.02
C GLY A 99 -7.93 9.34 -14.01
N ASP A 100 -7.06 8.43 -14.45
CA ASP A 100 -6.45 7.42 -13.58
C ASP A 100 -5.52 8.00 -12.53
N ILE A 101 -4.80 9.08 -12.88
CA ILE A 101 -3.92 9.75 -11.92
C ILE A 101 -4.71 10.31 -10.74
N TRP A 102 -5.91 10.83 -10.98
CA TRP A 102 -6.78 11.37 -9.93
C TRP A 102 -7.37 10.26 -9.07
N ARG A 103 -7.77 9.14 -9.68
CA ARG A 103 -8.26 7.96 -8.95
C ARG A 103 -7.16 7.39 -8.05
N PHE A 104 -5.93 7.32 -8.57
CA PHE A 104 -4.78 6.87 -7.79
C PHE A 104 -4.47 7.84 -6.65
N ARG A 105 -4.54 9.14 -6.91
CA ARG A 105 -4.37 10.16 -5.86
C ARG A 105 -5.39 9.96 -4.74
N ASP A 106 -6.65 9.78 -5.09
CA ASP A 106 -7.72 9.58 -4.10
C ASP A 106 -7.50 8.31 -3.28
N LEU A 107 -7.03 7.25 -3.91
CA LEU A 107 -6.68 6.01 -3.23
C LEU A 107 -5.53 6.24 -2.23
N CYS A 108 -4.49 6.95 -2.63
CA CYS A 108 -3.36 7.29 -1.77
C CYS A 108 -3.81 8.14 -0.57
N ILE A 109 -4.69 9.11 -0.78
CA ILE A 109 -5.24 9.94 0.29
C ILE A 109 -5.98 9.06 1.30
N THR A 110 -6.81 8.15 0.81
CA THR A 110 -7.57 7.24 1.67
C THR A 110 -6.63 6.37 2.51
N TYR A 111 -5.62 5.78 1.86
CA TYR A 111 -4.65 4.93 2.56
C TYR A 111 -3.85 5.72 3.60
N CYS A 112 -3.36 6.90 3.25
CA CYS A 112 -2.62 7.76 4.17
C CYS A 112 -3.48 8.21 5.35
N GLY A 113 -4.78 8.42 5.13
CA GLY A 113 -5.72 8.75 6.18
C GLY A 113 -5.81 7.69 7.26
N TYR A 114 -5.75 6.42 6.90
CA TYR A 114 -5.71 5.31 7.88
C TYR A 114 -4.42 5.29 8.68
N LYS A 115 -3.31 5.63 8.04
CA LYS A 115 -2.00 5.63 8.69
C LYS A 115 -1.71 6.88 9.50
N GLY A 116 -2.42 7.94 9.17
CA GLY A 116 -2.29 9.28 9.70
C GLY A 116 -2.09 9.41 11.09
#